data_705fde359b550723f79131f22b434a42
#
_entry.id   705fde359b550723f79131f22b434a42
#
_cell.length_a   1.000
_cell.length_b   1.000
_cell.length_c   1.000
_cell.angle_alpha   90.00
_cell.angle_beta   90.00
_cell.angle_gamma   90.00
#
_symmetry.space_group_name_H-M   'P 1'
#
loop_
_entity.id
_entity.type
_entity.pdbx_description
1 polymer ?
#
loop_
_entity_poly.entity_id
_entity_poly.type
_entity_poly.pdbx_seq_one_letter_code
_entity_poly.pdbx_strand_id
1 'polypeptide(L)'
;MTNIGANAASNNGGVWLGGDGPYVNDFINASGEEIILVLWGVAGSWVNAVKPLLTVTIPAGAVQTVSFANGASGAWAPIYPDTKMSQWGQISETWGEFTFNGQWSTVDVSREVNMNGHAMTIFDGVCTSDFSRCVFQCKGGVSTCLTGYELFNCAAGSQPGAQIGQHDGADTGGCSGMKDTAKLTTTFH
;
A
#
# COMPACT_ATOMS: atom_id res chain seq x y z
N MET A 1 21.93 1.06 6.80
CA MET A 1 21.01 -0.01 7.25
C MET A 1 21.19 -1.21 6.35
N THR A 2 21.33 -2.42 6.90
CA THR A 2 21.46 -3.62 6.08
C THR A 2 20.14 -3.89 5.38
N ASN A 3 20.20 -4.11 4.09
CA ASN A 3 19.06 -4.40 3.24
C ASN A 3 18.46 -5.76 3.63
N ILE A 4 17.30 -5.79 4.26
CA ILE A 4 16.66 -7.01 4.76
C ILE A 4 15.64 -7.61 3.78
N GLY A 5 15.19 -6.85 2.78
CA GLY A 5 14.35 -7.35 1.71
C GLY A 5 15.13 -8.24 0.72
N ALA A 6 14.43 -9.05 -0.04
CA ALA A 6 15.03 -9.80 -1.15
C ALA A 6 15.51 -8.86 -2.26
N ASN A 7 14.80 -7.74 -2.47
CA ASN A 7 15.12 -6.68 -3.43
C ASN A 7 15.46 -7.23 -4.82
N ALA A 8 14.62 -8.12 -5.33
CA ALA A 8 14.80 -8.67 -6.66
C ALA A 8 14.98 -7.56 -7.69
N ALA A 9 16.01 -7.66 -8.52
CA ALA A 9 16.34 -6.67 -9.55
C ALA A 9 15.71 -6.99 -10.92
N SER A 10 14.98 -8.08 -11.03
CA SER A 10 14.28 -8.51 -12.24
C SER A 10 13.05 -9.32 -11.89
N ASN A 11 12.18 -9.54 -12.86
CA ASN A 11 10.95 -10.29 -12.68
C ASN A 11 11.19 -11.65 -12.01
N ASN A 12 10.60 -11.82 -10.83
CA ASN A 12 10.68 -13.02 -10.00
C ASN A 12 9.30 -13.71 -9.83
N GLY A 13 8.30 -13.29 -10.64
CA GLY A 13 6.93 -13.78 -10.53
C GLY A 13 6.11 -13.13 -9.40
N GLY A 14 6.66 -12.14 -8.71
CA GLY A 14 6.02 -11.44 -7.59
C GLY A 14 6.22 -9.93 -7.65
N VAL A 15 7.25 -9.44 -6.95
CA VAL A 15 7.58 -8.01 -6.86
C VAL A 15 9.07 -7.81 -7.07
N TRP A 16 9.46 -6.81 -7.88
CA TRP A 16 10.86 -6.50 -8.17
C TRP A 16 11.09 -5.01 -8.44
N LEU A 17 12.33 -4.57 -8.33
CA LEU A 17 12.76 -3.21 -8.63
C LEU A 17 12.76 -2.98 -10.15
N GLY A 18 12.31 -1.80 -10.57
CA GLY A 18 12.25 -1.42 -11.98
C GLY A 18 10.82 -1.27 -12.48
N GLY A 19 10.65 -0.94 -13.77
CA GLY A 19 9.37 -0.55 -14.37
C GLY A 19 8.94 -1.40 -15.57
N ASP A 20 9.33 -2.68 -15.61
CA ASP A 20 9.10 -3.59 -16.73
C ASP A 20 7.97 -4.62 -16.47
N GLY A 21 7.27 -4.49 -15.34
CA GLY A 21 6.13 -5.35 -14.98
C GLY A 21 4.80 -4.91 -15.58
N PRO A 22 3.79 -5.80 -15.52
CA PRO A 22 2.43 -5.45 -15.94
C PRO A 22 1.81 -4.37 -15.04
N TYR A 23 2.10 -4.38 -13.76
CA TYR A 23 1.72 -3.33 -12.82
C TYR A 23 2.98 -2.64 -12.32
N VAL A 24 2.99 -1.32 -12.38
CA VAL A 24 4.13 -0.50 -11.99
C VAL A 24 3.67 0.58 -11.02
N ASN A 25 4.39 0.75 -9.91
CA ASN A 25 4.12 1.83 -8.98
C ASN A 25 5.38 2.70 -8.83
N ASP A 26 5.24 4.00 -9.07
CA ASP A 26 6.24 5.00 -8.76
C ASP A 26 6.01 5.49 -7.33
N PHE A 27 6.87 5.11 -6.41
CA PHE A 27 6.88 5.56 -5.01
C PHE A 27 7.65 6.87 -4.90
N ILE A 28 6.94 7.97 -4.69
CA ILE A 28 7.48 9.34 -4.59
C ILE A 28 7.60 9.72 -3.13
N ASN A 29 8.80 10.06 -2.70
CA ASN A 29 9.02 10.59 -1.36
C ASN A 29 8.95 12.12 -1.37
N ALA A 30 7.79 12.68 -1.02
CA ALA A 30 7.55 14.12 -0.89
C ALA A 30 7.57 14.60 0.57
N SER A 31 7.93 13.75 1.53
CA SER A 31 7.88 14.07 2.97
C SER A 31 8.95 15.06 3.43
N GLY A 32 10.00 15.26 2.63
CA GLY A 32 11.14 16.10 3.03
C GLY A 32 12.21 15.37 3.83
N GLU A 33 11.99 14.11 4.22
CA GLU A 33 12.92 13.26 4.97
C GLU A 33 13.28 12.02 4.18
N GLU A 34 14.40 11.36 4.49
CA GLU A 34 14.71 10.04 3.96
C GLU A 34 13.80 9.00 4.59
N ILE A 35 13.19 8.14 3.78
CA ILE A 35 12.35 7.04 4.24
C ILE A 35 12.88 5.69 3.79
N ILE A 36 12.44 4.63 4.44
CA ILE A 36 12.63 3.26 3.96
C ILE A 36 11.26 2.71 3.53
N LEU A 37 11.13 2.41 2.25
CA LEU A 37 9.98 1.67 1.75
C LEU A 37 10.14 0.20 2.13
N VAL A 38 9.17 -0.34 2.85
CA VAL A 38 9.06 -1.77 3.14
C VAL A 38 7.83 -2.31 2.43
N LEU A 39 8.00 -3.39 1.66
CA LEU A 39 6.93 -4.03 0.92
C LEU A 39 6.93 -5.53 1.21
N TRP A 40 5.75 -6.10 1.47
CA TRP A 40 5.55 -7.52 1.76
C TRP A 40 4.34 -8.07 1.00
N GLY A 41 4.30 -9.39 0.82
CA GLY A 41 3.17 -10.11 0.22
C GLY A 41 2.12 -10.51 1.24
N VAL A 42 1.12 -11.27 0.79
CA VAL A 42 0.09 -11.85 1.66
C VAL A 42 0.66 -12.98 2.54
N ALA A 43 -0.20 -13.77 3.12
CA ALA A 43 0.09 -14.80 4.10
C ALA A 43 1.49 -15.42 4.02
N GLY A 44 2.22 -15.38 5.13
CA GLY A 44 3.62 -15.81 5.21
C GLY A 44 4.65 -14.71 4.89
N SER A 45 4.23 -13.55 4.40
CA SER A 45 5.08 -12.38 4.13
C SER A 45 4.67 -11.16 4.97
N TRP A 46 4.05 -11.39 6.10
CA TRP A 46 3.70 -10.36 7.05
C TRP A 46 4.97 -9.74 7.64
N VAL A 47 5.05 -8.42 7.73
CA VAL A 47 6.28 -7.68 8.06
C VAL A 47 6.97 -8.11 9.37
N ASN A 48 6.22 -8.60 10.34
CA ASN A 48 6.73 -9.06 11.62
C ASN A 48 6.91 -10.60 11.72
N ALA A 49 6.59 -11.34 10.67
CA ALA A 49 6.63 -12.81 10.67
C ALA A 49 7.67 -13.38 9.72
N VAL A 50 7.87 -12.75 8.56
CA VAL A 50 8.81 -13.21 7.53
C VAL A 50 9.52 -12.02 6.88
N LYS A 51 10.61 -12.33 6.20
CA LYS A 51 11.43 -11.36 5.49
C LYS A 51 10.59 -10.59 4.44
N PRO A 52 10.64 -9.25 4.41
CA PRO A 52 9.99 -8.45 3.39
C PRO A 52 10.46 -8.81 1.98
N LEU A 53 9.62 -8.55 0.98
CA LEU A 53 10.00 -8.67 -0.44
C LEU A 53 10.98 -7.57 -0.82
N LEU A 54 10.69 -6.32 -0.44
CA LEU A 54 11.58 -5.18 -0.67
C LEU A 54 11.79 -4.38 0.62
N THR A 55 13.01 -3.87 0.77
CA THR A 55 13.38 -2.79 1.70
C THR A 55 14.33 -1.86 0.98
N VAL A 56 13.86 -0.67 0.63
CA VAL A 56 14.61 0.28 -0.19
C VAL A 56 14.57 1.66 0.45
N THR A 57 15.74 2.28 0.58
CA THR A 57 15.83 3.67 1.01
C THR A 57 15.44 4.60 -0.13
N ILE A 58 14.53 5.55 0.14
CA ILE A 58 14.12 6.58 -0.81
C ILE A 58 14.48 7.95 -0.20
N PRO A 59 15.52 8.64 -0.71
CA PRO A 59 15.86 9.98 -0.25
C PRO A 59 14.69 10.97 -0.45
N ALA A 60 14.69 12.06 0.33
CA ALA A 60 13.72 13.14 0.14
C ALA A 60 13.70 13.64 -1.31
N GLY A 61 12.52 13.76 -1.89
CA GLY A 61 12.29 14.20 -3.27
C GLY A 61 12.60 13.14 -4.34
N ALA A 62 13.07 11.95 -3.95
CA ALA A 62 13.39 10.88 -4.89
C ALA A 62 12.18 10.00 -5.21
N VAL A 63 12.32 9.19 -6.27
CA VAL A 63 11.33 8.23 -6.73
C VAL A 63 11.96 6.86 -6.81
N GLN A 64 11.23 5.86 -6.33
CA GLN A 64 11.57 4.44 -6.50
C GLN A 64 10.46 3.76 -7.30
N THR A 65 10.81 3.23 -8.46
CA THR A 65 9.88 2.44 -9.28
C THR A 65 9.95 0.97 -8.89
N VAL A 66 8.78 0.34 -8.75
CA VAL A 66 8.61 -1.07 -8.41
C VAL A 66 7.60 -1.70 -9.37
N SER A 67 7.90 -2.89 -9.80
CA SER A 67 7.05 -3.73 -10.66
C SER A 67 6.40 -4.86 -9.87
N PHE A 68 5.19 -5.22 -10.29
CA PHE A 68 4.40 -6.29 -9.70
C PHE A 68 3.91 -7.23 -10.80
N ALA A 69 3.95 -8.53 -10.54
CA ALA A 69 3.36 -9.53 -11.40
C ALA A 69 1.83 -9.55 -11.28
N ASN A 70 1.15 -10.09 -12.27
CA ASN A 70 -0.24 -10.46 -12.13
C ASN A 70 -0.37 -11.58 -11.08
N GLY A 71 -1.34 -11.44 -10.17
CA GLY A 71 -1.51 -12.30 -9.00
C GLY A 71 -0.75 -11.85 -7.76
N ALA A 72 0.06 -10.77 -7.84
CA ALA A 72 0.72 -10.21 -6.66
C ALA A 72 -0.29 -9.53 -5.74
N SER A 73 -0.15 -9.77 -4.43
CA SER A 73 -1.01 -9.18 -3.41
C SER A 73 -0.18 -8.95 -2.14
N GLY A 74 -0.48 -7.89 -1.39
CA GLY A 74 0.25 -7.55 -0.18
C GLY A 74 0.05 -6.11 0.24
N ALA A 75 1.07 -5.57 0.90
CA ALA A 75 1.04 -4.18 1.35
C ALA A 75 2.45 -3.57 1.38
N TRP A 76 2.50 -2.26 1.52
CA TRP A 76 3.72 -1.49 1.76
C TRP A 76 3.49 -0.44 2.85
N ALA A 77 4.57 -0.06 3.50
CA ALA A 77 4.59 1.08 4.40
C ALA A 77 5.94 1.81 4.30
N PRO A 78 5.95 3.14 4.48
CA PRO A 78 7.17 3.87 4.72
C PRO A 78 7.63 3.69 6.16
N ILE A 79 8.93 3.77 6.40
CA ILE A 79 9.51 3.96 7.73
C ILE A 79 10.18 5.32 7.71
N TYR A 80 9.67 6.25 8.51
CA TYR A 80 10.26 7.56 8.78
C TYR A 80 11.20 7.48 9.99
N PRO A 81 12.00 8.51 10.26
CA PRO A 81 12.88 8.53 11.43
C PRO A 81 12.17 8.38 12.79
N ASP A 82 10.92 8.79 12.88
CA ASP A 82 10.09 8.72 14.08
C ASP A 82 9.11 7.53 14.10
N THR A 83 9.02 6.75 13.02
CA THR A 83 8.16 5.57 12.93
C THR A 83 8.46 4.56 14.02
N LYS A 84 7.42 4.07 14.65
CA LYS A 84 7.48 3.06 15.72
C LYS A 84 6.91 1.74 15.23
N MET A 85 7.20 0.69 15.96
CA MET A 85 6.50 -0.59 15.82
C MET A 85 5.28 -0.60 16.73
N SER A 86 4.18 -1.19 16.25
CA SER A 86 3.00 -1.46 17.07
C SER A 86 3.34 -2.53 18.13
N GLN A 87 2.47 -2.71 19.12
CA GLN A 87 2.63 -3.77 20.12
C GLN A 87 2.63 -5.19 19.52
N TRP A 88 2.17 -5.35 18.28
CA TRP A 88 2.16 -6.61 17.54
C TRP A 88 3.31 -6.74 16.54
N GLY A 89 4.26 -5.80 16.55
CA GLY A 89 5.41 -5.80 15.65
C GLY A 89 5.13 -5.33 14.23
N GLN A 90 4.02 -4.63 14.00
CA GLN A 90 3.71 -4.03 12.72
C GLN A 90 4.36 -2.64 12.60
N ILE A 91 4.68 -2.21 11.40
CA ILE A 91 5.10 -0.83 11.14
C ILE A 91 3.90 0.07 11.44
N SER A 92 4.00 0.89 12.50
CA SER A 92 2.92 1.77 12.97
C SER A 92 2.86 3.04 12.13
N GLU A 93 2.44 2.87 10.89
CA GLU A 93 2.28 3.90 9.88
C GLU A 93 1.01 3.70 9.04
N THR A 94 0.74 4.62 8.15
CA THR A 94 -0.22 4.44 7.06
C THR A 94 0.33 3.41 6.08
N TRP A 95 -0.48 2.44 5.71
CA TRP A 95 -0.15 1.41 4.73
C TRP A 95 -0.81 1.69 3.38
N GLY A 96 -0.20 1.23 2.32
CA GLY A 96 -0.87 1.00 1.05
C GLY A 96 -1.08 -0.50 0.90
N GLU A 97 -2.28 -0.90 0.50
CA GLU A 97 -2.64 -2.30 0.30
C GLU A 97 -2.96 -2.54 -1.16
N PHE A 98 -2.64 -3.73 -1.67
CA PHE A 98 -2.82 -4.02 -3.08
C PHE A 98 -3.16 -5.48 -3.36
N THR A 99 -3.97 -5.66 -4.39
CA THR A 99 -4.15 -6.93 -5.10
C THR A 99 -4.14 -6.63 -6.59
N PHE A 100 -3.22 -7.23 -7.33
CA PHE A 100 -3.13 -7.09 -8.78
C PHE A 100 -3.52 -8.39 -9.46
N ASN A 101 -4.75 -8.48 -9.93
CA ASN A 101 -5.33 -9.67 -10.54
C ASN A 101 -6.34 -9.29 -11.64
N GLY A 102 -5.82 -8.71 -12.72
CA GLY A 102 -6.64 -8.30 -13.86
C GLY A 102 -7.77 -7.35 -13.44
N GLN A 103 -8.98 -7.64 -13.87
CA GLN A 103 -10.17 -6.84 -13.53
C GLN A 103 -10.54 -6.80 -12.04
N TRP A 104 -9.96 -7.67 -11.23
CA TRP A 104 -10.17 -7.76 -9.78
C TRP A 104 -9.09 -7.01 -8.99
N SER A 105 -8.24 -6.27 -9.70
CA SER A 105 -7.20 -5.47 -9.05
C SER A 105 -7.80 -4.35 -8.22
N THR A 106 -7.25 -4.17 -7.02
CA THR A 106 -7.58 -3.09 -6.09
C THR A 106 -6.33 -2.54 -5.45
N VAL A 107 -6.37 -1.26 -5.12
CA VAL A 107 -5.37 -0.59 -4.30
C VAL A 107 -6.05 0.44 -3.40
N ASP A 108 -5.55 0.58 -2.19
CA ASP A 108 -6.09 1.53 -1.21
C ASP A 108 -5.05 1.97 -0.18
N VAL A 109 -5.37 3.05 0.50
CA VAL A 109 -4.68 3.51 1.71
C VAL A 109 -5.39 2.91 2.91
N SER A 110 -4.63 2.32 3.83
CA SER A 110 -5.12 1.78 5.10
C SER A 110 -4.49 2.53 6.28
N ARG A 111 -5.34 2.97 7.20
CA ARG A 111 -4.97 3.62 8.46
C ARG A 111 -5.30 2.76 9.67
N GLU A 112 -5.61 1.49 9.46
CA GLU A 112 -6.05 0.59 10.53
C GLU A 112 -4.98 0.37 11.60
N VAL A 113 -3.72 0.28 11.19
CA VAL A 113 -2.60 0.09 12.11
C VAL A 113 -2.26 1.37 12.87
N ASN A 114 -2.42 2.53 12.23
CA ASN A 114 -2.19 3.83 12.85
C ASN A 114 -3.03 4.93 12.20
N MET A 115 -4.09 5.35 12.89
CA MET A 115 -4.94 6.46 12.43
C MET A 115 -4.21 7.83 12.41
N ASN A 116 -3.02 7.91 13.03
CA ASN A 116 -2.18 9.10 13.09
C ASN A 116 -0.87 8.94 12.31
N GLY A 117 -0.78 7.94 11.43
CA GLY A 117 0.37 7.76 10.52
C GLY A 117 0.51 8.90 9.53
N HIS A 118 1.69 9.02 8.92
CA HIS A 118 1.97 10.05 7.90
C HIS A 118 1.04 9.90 6.69
N ALA A 119 0.74 11.01 6.04
CA ALA A 119 -0.18 11.01 4.92
C ALA A 119 0.41 10.28 3.70
N MET A 120 -0.47 9.55 3.02
CA MET A 120 -0.16 8.82 1.79
C MET A 120 -1.26 9.07 0.77
N THR A 121 -0.88 9.19 -0.48
CA THR A 121 -1.81 9.26 -1.61
C THR A 121 -1.43 8.18 -2.62
N ILE A 122 -2.39 7.39 -3.06
CA ILE A 122 -2.24 6.42 -4.15
C ILE A 122 -3.15 6.85 -5.30
N PHE A 123 -2.62 6.91 -6.50
CA PHE A 123 -3.35 7.21 -7.73
C PHE A 123 -3.08 6.13 -8.77
N ASP A 124 -4.13 5.51 -9.31
CA ASP A 124 -4.05 4.42 -10.29
C ASP A 124 -4.24 4.88 -11.75
N GLY A 125 -4.25 6.20 -11.97
CA GLY A 125 -4.53 6.80 -13.27
C GLY A 125 -5.99 7.25 -13.44
N VAL A 126 -6.90 6.79 -12.58
CA VAL A 126 -8.34 7.07 -12.64
C VAL A 126 -8.92 7.39 -11.26
N CYS A 127 -8.56 6.62 -10.26
CA CYS A 127 -9.05 6.67 -8.89
C CYS A 127 -7.92 7.11 -7.94
N THR A 128 -8.29 7.84 -6.91
CA THR A 128 -7.37 8.25 -5.85
C THR A 128 -7.79 7.64 -4.52
N SER A 129 -6.86 7.03 -3.82
CA SER A 129 -6.98 6.67 -2.42
C SER A 129 -6.08 7.58 -1.59
N ASP A 130 -6.68 8.28 -0.63
CA ASP A 130 -6.00 9.18 0.31
C ASP A 130 -6.82 9.27 1.60
N PHE A 131 -6.43 10.11 2.57
CA PHE A 131 -7.14 10.22 3.85
C PHE A 131 -8.60 10.69 3.76
N SER A 132 -9.07 11.09 2.58
CA SER A 132 -10.44 11.56 2.35
C SER A 132 -11.26 10.68 1.40
N ARG A 133 -10.61 9.77 0.69
CA ARG A 133 -11.22 8.96 -0.37
C ARG A 133 -10.67 7.55 -0.40
N CYS A 134 -11.55 6.58 -0.55
CA CYS A 134 -11.20 5.15 -0.67
C CYS A 134 -10.14 4.70 0.36
N VAL A 135 -10.36 5.02 1.64
CA VAL A 135 -9.41 4.74 2.71
C VAL A 135 -10.02 3.81 3.75
N PHE A 136 -9.29 2.76 4.10
CA PHE A 136 -9.63 1.98 5.29
C PHE A 136 -9.26 2.76 6.55
N GLN A 137 -10.22 2.85 7.46
CA GLN A 137 -10.06 3.57 8.72
C GLN A 137 -10.83 2.91 9.86
N CYS A 138 -10.33 3.08 11.07
CA CYS A 138 -10.98 2.56 12.27
C CYS A 138 -12.25 3.36 12.58
N LYS A 139 -13.33 2.65 12.95
CA LYS A 139 -14.56 3.25 13.49
C LYS A 139 -14.37 3.64 14.95
N GLY A 140 -15.27 4.52 15.45
CA GLY A 140 -15.36 4.84 16.86
C GLY A 140 -14.23 5.70 17.44
N GLY A 141 -13.38 6.31 16.61
CA GLY A 141 -12.35 7.24 17.06
C GLY A 141 -11.14 6.57 17.76
N VAL A 142 -10.97 5.26 17.60
CA VAL A 142 -9.78 4.56 18.11
C VAL A 142 -8.57 4.82 17.20
N SER A 143 -7.38 4.73 17.74
CA SER A 143 -6.13 5.03 17.01
C SER A 143 -5.57 3.85 16.23
N THR A 144 -6.05 2.64 16.49
CA THR A 144 -5.66 1.39 15.81
C THR A 144 -6.79 0.37 15.93
N CYS A 145 -6.95 -0.49 14.93
CA CYS A 145 -7.96 -1.55 14.94
C CYS A 145 -7.50 -2.75 14.10
N LEU A 146 -7.96 -3.94 14.49
CA LEU A 146 -7.86 -5.18 13.69
C LEU A 146 -9.25 -5.59 13.17
N THR A 147 -10.30 -5.05 13.78
CA THR A 147 -11.71 -5.22 13.44
C THR A 147 -12.43 -3.91 13.72
N GLY A 148 -13.63 -3.73 13.17
CA GLY A 148 -14.37 -2.49 13.39
C GLY A 148 -13.84 -1.32 12.55
N TYR A 149 -13.36 -1.61 11.37
CA TYR A 149 -12.97 -0.63 10.35
C TYR A 149 -14.08 -0.43 9.32
N GLU A 150 -13.89 0.51 8.44
CA GLU A 150 -14.73 0.78 7.26
C GLU A 150 -13.86 1.24 6.10
N LEU A 151 -14.34 1.00 4.87
CA LEU A 151 -13.79 1.63 3.67
C LEU A 151 -14.54 2.95 3.43
N PHE A 152 -13.96 4.04 3.90
CA PHE A 152 -14.57 5.36 3.88
C PHE A 152 -14.55 5.99 2.48
N ASN A 153 -15.66 6.60 2.10
CA ASN A 153 -15.84 7.38 0.87
C ASN A 153 -15.34 6.67 -0.40
N CYS A 154 -15.71 5.39 -0.56
CA CYS A 154 -15.33 4.55 -1.70
C CYS A 154 -16.52 3.88 -2.39
N ALA A 155 -17.75 4.31 -2.09
CA ALA A 155 -18.94 3.77 -2.75
C ALA A 155 -18.88 3.98 -4.26
N ALA A 156 -19.50 3.09 -5.01
CA ALA A 156 -19.64 3.23 -6.46
C ALA A 156 -20.22 4.60 -6.82
N GLY A 157 -19.51 5.34 -7.67
CA GLY A 157 -19.90 6.70 -8.09
C GLY A 157 -19.31 7.83 -7.23
N SER A 158 -18.62 7.56 -6.12
CA SER A 158 -17.91 8.60 -5.35
C SER A 158 -16.75 9.21 -6.15
N GLN A 159 -16.10 8.39 -6.96
CA GLN A 159 -15.15 8.76 -8.00
C GLN A 159 -15.04 7.63 -9.04
N PRO A 160 -14.50 7.88 -10.25
CA PRO A 160 -14.25 6.79 -11.19
C PRO A 160 -13.33 5.73 -10.55
N GLY A 161 -13.65 4.45 -10.76
CA GLY A 161 -12.86 3.34 -10.22
C GLY A 161 -13.09 3.02 -8.74
N ALA A 162 -13.82 3.83 -7.99
CA ALA A 162 -14.15 3.53 -6.59
C ALA A 162 -15.09 2.33 -6.50
N GLN A 163 -14.76 1.38 -5.63
CA GLN A 163 -15.55 0.18 -5.39
C GLN A 163 -15.47 -0.24 -3.93
N ILE A 164 -16.63 -0.54 -3.35
CA ILE A 164 -16.74 -1.19 -2.05
C ILE A 164 -17.46 -2.51 -2.21
N GLY A 165 -16.97 -3.52 -1.55
CA GLY A 165 -17.57 -4.85 -1.43
C GLY A 165 -17.63 -5.30 0.01
N GLN A 166 -18.09 -6.52 0.21
CA GLN A 166 -18.14 -7.17 1.53
C GLN A 166 -17.62 -8.60 1.42
N HIS A 167 -16.79 -9.00 2.35
CA HIS A 167 -16.35 -10.38 2.50
C HIS A 167 -16.34 -10.76 3.99
N ASP A 168 -17.08 -11.80 4.36
CA ASP A 168 -17.23 -12.24 5.76
C ASP A 168 -17.62 -11.12 6.74
N GLY A 169 -18.44 -10.15 6.27
CA GLY A 169 -18.92 -9.03 7.08
C GLY A 169 -17.93 -7.87 7.24
N ALA A 170 -16.78 -7.93 6.59
CA ALA A 170 -15.81 -6.86 6.53
C ALA A 170 -15.88 -6.12 5.18
N ASP A 171 -15.61 -4.82 5.19
CA ASP A 171 -15.48 -4.04 3.96
C ASP A 171 -14.26 -4.50 3.17
N THR A 172 -14.39 -4.53 1.85
CA THR A 172 -13.33 -4.82 0.88
C THR A 172 -13.42 -3.84 -0.28
N GLY A 173 -12.38 -3.71 -1.08
CA GLY A 173 -12.40 -2.87 -2.25
C GLY A 173 -11.29 -1.83 -2.24
N GLY A 174 -11.59 -0.62 -2.71
CA GLY A 174 -10.61 0.45 -2.89
C GLY A 174 -10.74 1.08 -4.28
N CYS A 175 -9.63 1.60 -4.81
CA CYS A 175 -9.48 1.96 -6.20
C CYS A 175 -9.36 0.69 -7.03
N SER A 176 -10.27 0.49 -7.98
CA SER A 176 -10.40 -0.70 -8.81
C SER A 176 -10.59 -0.33 -10.28
N GLY A 177 -10.72 -1.33 -11.13
CA GLY A 177 -10.88 -1.10 -12.58
C GLY A 177 -9.56 -1.07 -13.34
N MET A 178 -8.45 -1.29 -12.66
CA MET A 178 -7.19 -1.65 -13.29
C MET A 178 -7.41 -2.94 -14.08
N LYS A 179 -6.92 -2.96 -15.31
CA LYS A 179 -7.00 -4.15 -16.17
C LYS A 179 -5.77 -5.04 -15.94
N ASP A 180 -5.32 -5.73 -16.98
CA ASP A 180 -4.13 -6.58 -16.94
C ASP A 180 -2.81 -5.79 -16.80
N THR A 181 -2.88 -4.47 -16.92
CA THR A 181 -1.76 -3.55 -16.73
C THR A 181 -2.23 -2.25 -16.10
N ALA A 182 -1.40 -1.68 -15.24
CA ALA A 182 -1.62 -0.35 -14.69
C ALA A 182 -0.31 0.32 -14.30
N LYS A 183 -0.29 1.64 -14.39
CA LYS A 183 0.76 2.47 -13.81
C LYS A 183 0.16 3.30 -12.67
N LEU A 184 0.69 3.08 -11.49
CA LEU A 184 0.28 3.74 -10.26
C LEU A 184 1.34 4.76 -9.81
N THR A 185 0.90 5.67 -8.97
CA THR A 185 1.79 6.57 -8.23
C THR A 185 1.39 6.54 -6.76
N THR A 186 2.35 6.28 -5.88
CA THR A 186 2.19 6.42 -4.44
C THR A 186 3.05 7.58 -3.96
N THR A 187 2.45 8.56 -3.32
CA THR A 187 3.17 9.72 -2.75
C THR A 187 3.14 9.65 -1.23
N PHE A 188 4.31 9.67 -0.61
CA PHE A 188 4.51 9.82 0.83
C PHE A 188 4.69 11.31 1.16
N HIS A 189 3.90 11.83 2.14
CA HIS A 189 3.88 13.26 2.51
C HIS A 189 4.47 13.50 3.89
#